data_14b92804f81bd33bafff10c23ecb37ef
#
_entry.id   14b92804f81bd33bafff10c23ecb37ef
#
_cell.length_a   1.000
_cell.length_b   1.000
_cell.length_c   1.000
_cell.angle_alpha   90.00
_cell.angle_beta   90.00
_cell.angle_gamma   90.00
#
_symmetry.space_group_name_H-M   'P 1'
#
loop_
_entity.id
_entity.type
_entity.pdbx_description
1 polymer ?
#
loop_
_entity_poly.entity_id
_entity_poly.type
_entity_poly.pdbx_seq_one_letter_code
_entity_poly.pdbx_strand_id
1 'polypeptide(L)'
;MKRLLAAGSICVFLFLGVIGCGGETMAGYQKIPAAEAKNMMDKGGVTVVDVRREEEYKTGHIPEAVLLTNETIGNEPPALLPDKNAVILVYCRSGVRSRQASEKLIKLGYKNVFDMGGIKDWPYDVIT
;
A
#
# COMPACT_ATOMS: atom_id res chain seq x y z
N MET A 1 -2.08 49.37 4.00
CA MET A 1 -2.18 48.95 4.25
C MET A 1 -2.46 47.92 4.25
N LYS A 2 -2.60 47.87 4.29
CA LYS A 2 -2.92 47.01 4.43
C LYS A 2 -3.00 45.84 4.17
N ARG A 3 -2.91 45.82 3.97
CA ARG A 3 -3.08 44.87 3.80
C ARG A 3 -2.87 43.70 3.71
N LEU A 4 -2.63 43.92 3.74
CA LEU A 4 -2.49 43.01 3.72
C LEU A 4 -2.59 41.97 4.01
N LEU A 5 -2.68 42.13 4.08
CA LEU A 5 -2.85 41.31 4.51
C LEU A 5 -3.18 40.22 4.44
N ALA A 6 -3.40 40.50 4.22
CA ALA A 6 -3.96 39.66 4.22
C ALA A 6 -3.72 38.58 3.93
N ALA A 7 -3.50 38.62 3.72
CA ALA A 7 -3.38 37.65 3.42
C ALA A 7 -3.11 36.52 3.83
N GLY A 8 -3.17 36.68 3.98
CA GLY A 8 -3.08 35.79 4.21
C GLY A 8 -3.30 34.77 4.27
N SER A 9 -3.50 34.95 4.24
CA SER A 9 -3.80 34.10 4.42
C SER A 9 -3.98 33.00 4.27
N ILE A 10 -4.10 33.17 3.98
CA ILE A 10 -4.44 32.33 3.87
C ILE A 10 -4.26 31.16 3.87
N CYS A 11 -4.12 31.27 3.86
CA CYS A 11 -4.23 30.29 3.95
C CYS A 11 -4.31 29.25 4.11
N VAL A 12 -4.28 29.49 4.13
CA VAL A 12 -4.62 28.67 4.45
C VAL A 12 -4.79 27.56 4.45
N PHE A 13 -4.74 27.80 4.27
CA PHE A 13 -5.10 26.94 4.38
C PHE A 13 -5.19 25.93 4.22
N LEU A 14 -4.88 26.21 4.03
CA LEU A 14 -5.12 25.46 4.01
C LEU A 14 -5.15 24.48 4.13
N PHE A 15 -5.00 24.65 4.14
CA PHE A 15 -5.26 23.88 4.52
C PHE A 15 -5.66 23.12 4.66
N LEU A 16 -5.47 23.38 4.59
CA LEU A 16 -6.04 22.85 4.94
C LEU A 16 -6.29 22.02 4.81
N GLY A 17 -6.13 22.22 4.59
CA GLY A 17 -6.64 21.56 4.57
C GLY A 17 -6.65 20.70 4.49
N VAL A 18 -6.31 20.78 4.46
CA VAL A 18 -6.61 20.13 4.60
C VAL A 18 -6.97 19.41 4.90
N ILE A 19 -7.01 19.50 4.72
CA ILE A 19 -7.53 19.19 5.29
C ILE A 19 -7.95 18.45 5.24
N GLY A 20 -7.80 18.33 5.09
CA GLY A 20 -8.39 17.75 5.15
C GLY A 20 -8.40 16.95 5.05
N CYS A 21 -8.21 16.96 4.87
CA CYS A 21 -8.46 16.21 4.89
C CYS A 21 -8.61 15.40 5.29
N GLY A 22 -8.75 15.20 5.18
CA GLY A 22 -9.01 14.41 6.33
C GLY A 22 -9.65 13.10 6.20
N GLY A 23 -10.65 12.96 5.47
CA GLY A 23 -11.42 11.73 5.40
C GLY A 23 -10.63 10.52 4.93
N GLU A 24 -9.71 10.75 4.05
CA GLU A 24 -8.93 9.64 3.47
C GLU A 24 -8.07 8.95 4.50
N THR A 25 -7.87 9.53 5.66
CA THR A 25 -7.04 8.90 6.67
C THR A 25 -7.69 7.68 7.30
N MET A 26 -8.95 7.41 6.99
CA MET A 26 -9.66 6.34 7.66
C MET A 26 -9.08 4.97 7.43
N ALA A 27 -8.72 4.66 6.19
CA ALA A 27 -8.14 3.35 5.89
C ALA A 27 -6.65 3.31 6.20
N GLY A 28 -5.95 4.40 5.92
CA GLY A 28 -4.52 4.46 6.15
C GLY A 28 -3.67 3.85 5.04
N TYR A 29 -4.22 2.99 4.20
CA TYR A 29 -3.54 2.46 3.02
C TYR A 29 -4.24 3.00 1.78
N GLN A 30 -3.59 2.85 0.64
CA GLN A 30 -4.14 3.31 -0.63
C GLN A 30 -4.37 2.14 -1.56
N LYS A 31 -5.48 2.17 -2.29
CA LYS A 31 -5.71 1.22 -3.38
C LYS A 31 -5.16 1.82 -4.66
N ILE A 32 -4.41 1.01 -5.41
CA ILE A 32 -3.84 1.46 -6.67
C ILE A 32 -4.12 0.41 -7.75
N PRO A 33 -4.23 0.83 -9.01
CA PRO A 33 -4.40 -0.12 -10.10
C PRO A 33 -3.08 -0.80 -10.45
N ALA A 34 -3.18 -1.91 -11.19
CA ALA A 34 -2.00 -2.68 -11.59
C ALA A 34 -0.98 -1.84 -12.34
N ALA A 35 -1.44 -0.94 -13.20
CA ALA A 35 -0.52 -0.12 -13.99
C ALA A 35 0.33 0.79 -13.10
N GLU A 36 -0.28 1.37 -12.07
CA GLU A 36 0.48 2.21 -11.15
C GLU A 36 1.45 1.38 -10.34
N ALA A 37 1.02 0.20 -9.88
CA ALA A 37 1.90 -0.71 -9.16
C ALA A 37 3.10 -1.08 -10.01
N LYS A 38 2.87 -1.39 -11.29
CA LYS A 38 3.94 -1.75 -12.22
C LYS A 38 4.94 -0.61 -12.37
N ASN A 39 4.45 0.63 -12.48
CA ASN A 39 5.32 1.79 -12.55
C ASN A 39 6.20 1.92 -11.31
N MET A 40 5.61 1.71 -10.14
CA MET A 40 6.37 1.80 -8.89
C MET A 40 7.42 0.70 -8.83
N MET A 41 7.07 -0.51 -9.26
CA MET A 41 8.02 -1.62 -9.29
C MET A 41 9.17 -1.34 -10.24
N ASP A 42 8.86 -0.78 -11.41
CA ASP A 42 9.89 -0.50 -12.41
C ASP A 42 10.88 0.57 -11.93
N LYS A 43 10.40 1.50 -11.12
CA LYS A 43 11.28 2.53 -10.54
C LYS A 43 12.12 1.98 -9.40
N GLY A 44 11.71 0.86 -8.82
CA GLY A 44 12.43 0.26 -7.71
C GLY A 44 12.10 0.89 -6.37
N GLY A 45 12.73 0.36 -5.33
CA GLY A 45 12.55 0.89 -3.98
C GLY A 45 11.27 0.47 -3.31
N VAL A 46 10.59 -0.56 -3.83
CA VAL A 46 9.35 -1.06 -3.25
C VAL A 46 9.52 -2.52 -2.87
N THR A 47 8.72 -2.97 -1.91
CA THR A 47 8.63 -4.37 -1.53
C THR A 47 7.26 -4.89 -1.95
N VAL A 48 7.23 -5.91 -2.79
CA VAL A 48 5.99 -6.51 -3.25
C VAL A 48 5.69 -7.72 -2.38
N VAL A 49 4.49 -7.77 -1.83
CA VAL A 49 4.10 -8.81 -0.87
C VAL A 49 2.91 -9.57 -1.40
N ASP A 50 3.08 -10.89 -1.55
CA ASP A 50 2.01 -11.81 -1.92
C ASP A 50 1.43 -12.36 -0.63
N VAL A 51 0.15 -12.07 -0.36
CA VAL A 51 -0.47 -12.50 0.89
C VAL A 51 -1.35 -13.73 0.71
N ARG A 52 -1.17 -14.42 -0.42
CA ARG A 52 -1.87 -15.68 -0.67
C ARG A 52 -1.18 -16.82 0.09
N ARG A 53 -1.67 -18.03 -0.11
CA ARG A 53 -1.06 -19.20 0.50
C ARG A 53 0.12 -19.67 -0.32
N GLU A 54 0.97 -20.47 0.32
CA GLU A 54 2.18 -20.95 -0.32
C GLU A 54 1.91 -21.72 -1.60
N GLU A 55 0.89 -22.58 -1.62
CA GLU A 55 0.59 -23.37 -2.81
C GLU A 55 0.17 -22.47 -3.98
N GLU A 56 -0.49 -21.36 -3.69
CA GLU A 56 -0.84 -20.39 -4.75
C GLU A 56 0.41 -19.70 -5.27
N TYR A 57 1.28 -19.30 -4.37
CA TYR A 57 2.53 -18.61 -4.71
C TYR A 57 3.37 -19.47 -5.65
N LYS A 58 3.45 -20.78 -5.37
CA LYS A 58 4.28 -21.69 -6.14
C LYS A 58 3.77 -21.88 -7.57
N THR A 59 2.46 -21.71 -7.80
CA THR A 59 1.91 -21.88 -9.13
C THR A 59 2.14 -20.67 -10.02
N GLY A 60 2.51 -19.53 -9.44
CA GLY A 60 2.81 -18.33 -10.19
C GLY A 60 2.65 -17.13 -9.28
N HIS A 61 3.61 -16.21 -9.36
CA HIS A 61 3.55 -14.99 -8.56
C HIS A 61 4.22 -13.86 -9.33
N ILE A 62 3.94 -12.64 -8.89
CA ILE A 62 4.53 -11.45 -9.50
C ILE A 62 6.03 -11.47 -9.21
N PRO A 63 6.88 -11.16 -10.23
CA PRO A 63 8.33 -11.21 -10.03
C PRO A 63 8.75 -10.38 -8.82
N GLU A 64 9.68 -10.93 -8.04
CA GLU A 64 10.26 -10.32 -6.85
C GLU A 64 9.31 -10.24 -5.65
N ALA A 65 8.08 -10.76 -5.77
CA ALA A 65 7.17 -10.77 -4.64
C ALA A 65 7.68 -11.72 -3.55
N VAL A 66 7.57 -11.28 -2.30
CA VAL A 66 7.84 -12.13 -1.15
C VAL A 66 6.53 -12.65 -0.61
N LEU A 67 6.55 -13.89 -0.16
CA LEU A 67 5.34 -14.53 0.36
C LEU A 67 5.17 -14.20 1.85
N LEU A 68 4.04 -13.60 2.18
CA LEU A 68 3.68 -13.30 3.56
C LEU A 68 2.17 -13.55 3.69
N THR A 69 1.81 -14.79 3.97
CA THR A 69 0.40 -15.20 3.98
C THR A 69 -0.42 -14.36 4.94
N ASN A 70 -1.58 -13.89 4.47
CA ASN A 70 -2.43 -12.98 5.23
C ASN A 70 -2.72 -13.49 6.64
N GLU A 71 -2.99 -14.79 6.76
CA GLU A 71 -3.35 -15.38 8.05
C GLU A 71 -2.21 -15.38 9.06
N THR A 72 -0.97 -15.18 8.60
CA THR A 72 0.18 -15.15 9.51
C THR A 72 0.50 -13.75 10.01
N ILE A 73 -0.16 -12.72 9.48
CA ILE A 73 0.04 -11.36 9.98
C ILE A 73 -0.78 -11.19 11.23
N GLY A 74 -0.10 -11.11 12.37
CA GLY A 74 -0.76 -11.03 13.68
C GLY A 74 -0.55 -9.70 14.35
N ASN A 75 -0.18 -9.76 15.63
CA ASN A 75 -0.08 -8.56 16.46
C ASN A 75 1.32 -7.94 16.46
N GLU A 76 2.27 -8.59 15.79
CA GLU A 76 3.64 -8.10 15.76
C GLU A 76 4.08 -7.90 14.32
N PRO A 77 4.96 -6.91 14.07
CA PRO A 77 5.46 -6.70 12.73
C PRO A 77 6.16 -7.94 12.19
N PRO A 78 5.85 -8.35 10.96
CA PRO A 78 6.53 -9.50 10.37
C PRO A 78 8.02 -9.26 10.20
N ALA A 79 8.83 -10.29 10.44
CA ALA A 79 10.27 -10.18 10.28
C ALA A 79 10.66 -9.87 8.83
N LEU A 80 9.84 -10.32 7.87
CA LEU A 80 10.11 -10.04 6.46
C LEU A 80 9.97 -8.56 6.10
N LEU A 81 9.32 -7.76 6.96
CA LEU A 81 9.09 -6.35 6.71
C LEU A 81 9.66 -5.54 7.87
N PRO A 82 10.99 -5.42 7.96
CA PRO A 82 11.61 -4.79 9.13
C PRO A 82 11.50 -3.26 9.12
N ASP A 83 11.26 -2.64 7.97
CA ASP A 83 11.24 -1.19 7.85
C ASP A 83 9.80 -0.70 7.70
N LYS A 84 9.29 -0.04 8.73
CA LYS A 84 7.92 0.46 8.70
C LYS A 84 7.73 1.67 7.79
N ASN A 85 8.81 2.24 7.30
CA ASN A 85 8.76 3.34 6.34
C ASN A 85 8.90 2.86 4.89
N ALA A 86 9.16 1.57 4.68
CA ALA A 86 9.29 1.02 3.34
C ALA A 86 7.97 1.14 2.59
N VAL A 87 8.07 1.28 1.28
CA VAL A 87 6.90 1.27 0.40
C VAL A 87 6.54 -0.18 0.13
N ILE A 88 5.33 -0.58 0.52
CA ILE A 88 4.88 -1.97 0.45
C ILE A 88 3.69 -2.06 -0.48
N LEU A 89 3.81 -2.92 -1.50
CA LEU A 89 2.72 -3.22 -2.42
C LEU A 89 2.18 -4.60 -2.07
N VAL A 90 0.87 -4.68 -1.82
CA VAL A 90 0.24 -5.92 -1.31
C VAL A 90 -0.75 -6.43 -2.34
N TYR A 91 -0.71 -7.73 -2.63
CA TYR A 91 -1.70 -8.33 -3.52
C TYR A 91 -2.08 -9.72 -3.07
N CYS A 92 -3.25 -10.17 -3.53
CA CYS A 92 -3.68 -11.54 -3.35
C CYS A 92 -4.24 -12.06 -4.66
N ARG A 93 -5.24 -12.92 -4.62
CA ARG A 93 -5.85 -13.41 -5.87
C ARG A 93 -6.88 -12.45 -6.42
N SER A 94 -7.81 -11.99 -5.59
CA SER A 94 -8.95 -11.19 -6.03
C SER A 94 -9.12 -9.88 -5.28
N GLY A 95 -8.28 -9.60 -4.28
CA GLY A 95 -8.31 -8.34 -3.55
C GLY A 95 -8.86 -8.40 -2.14
N VAL A 96 -9.48 -9.52 -1.73
CA VAL A 96 -10.08 -9.61 -0.39
C VAL A 96 -9.00 -9.73 0.68
N ARG A 97 -8.08 -10.68 0.50
CA ARG A 97 -7.00 -10.89 1.48
C ARG A 97 -6.02 -9.73 1.48
N SER A 98 -5.78 -9.11 0.32
CA SER A 98 -4.87 -7.97 0.27
C SER A 98 -5.43 -6.78 1.03
N ARG A 99 -6.75 -6.57 0.98
CA ARG A 99 -7.39 -5.53 1.77
C ARG A 99 -7.21 -5.81 3.26
N GLN A 100 -7.48 -7.05 3.67
CA GLN A 100 -7.31 -7.42 5.08
C GLN A 100 -5.86 -7.26 5.54
N ALA A 101 -4.93 -7.71 4.72
CA ALA A 101 -3.50 -7.62 5.05
C ALA A 101 -3.06 -6.16 5.14
N SER A 102 -3.54 -5.32 4.22
CA SER A 102 -3.21 -3.91 4.23
C SER A 102 -3.70 -3.25 5.52
N GLU A 103 -4.92 -3.56 5.94
CA GLU A 103 -5.45 -3.03 7.19
C GLU A 103 -4.62 -3.46 8.39
N LYS A 104 -4.21 -4.74 8.40
CA LYS A 104 -3.36 -5.24 9.49
C LYS A 104 -2.02 -4.52 9.54
N LEU A 105 -1.40 -4.30 8.37
CA LEU A 105 -0.11 -3.63 8.32
C LEU A 105 -0.20 -2.20 8.81
N ILE A 106 -1.27 -1.49 8.46
CA ILE A 106 -1.47 -0.13 8.96
C ILE A 106 -1.56 -0.14 10.48
N LYS A 107 -2.30 -1.09 11.04
CA LYS A 107 -2.42 -1.19 12.50
C LYS A 107 -1.09 -1.48 13.17
N LEU A 108 -0.20 -2.16 12.47
CA LEU A 108 1.14 -2.46 12.99
C LEU A 108 2.11 -1.32 12.85
N GLY A 109 1.69 -0.21 12.22
CA GLY A 109 2.52 0.99 12.14
C GLY A 109 3.22 1.20 10.81
N TYR A 110 2.96 0.36 9.82
CA TYR A 110 3.54 0.58 8.49
C TYR A 110 2.86 1.78 7.84
N LYS A 111 3.66 2.65 7.22
CA LYS A 111 3.17 3.97 6.81
C LYS A 111 2.87 4.07 5.32
N ASN A 112 3.45 3.21 4.51
CA ASN A 112 3.35 3.35 3.05
C ASN A 112 2.86 2.04 2.44
N VAL A 113 1.59 1.72 2.70
CA VAL A 113 0.98 0.46 2.27
C VAL A 113 0.04 0.74 1.11
N PHE A 114 0.21 -0.02 0.03
CA PHE A 114 -0.61 0.10 -1.18
C PHE A 114 -1.20 -1.26 -1.50
N ASP A 115 -2.52 -1.31 -1.61
CA ASP A 115 -3.24 -2.53 -2.00
C ASP A 115 -3.41 -2.49 -3.51
N MET A 116 -2.72 -3.37 -4.21
CA MET A 116 -2.76 -3.41 -5.67
C MET A 116 -3.75 -4.45 -6.20
N GLY A 117 -4.56 -5.05 -5.33
CA GLY A 117 -5.66 -5.91 -5.75
C GLY A 117 -5.26 -7.34 -5.96
N GLY A 118 -5.72 -7.94 -7.05
CA GLY A 118 -5.56 -9.35 -7.27
C GLY A 118 -4.73 -9.69 -8.48
N ILE A 119 -3.98 -10.79 -8.37
CA ILE A 119 -3.15 -11.26 -9.47
C ILE A 119 -4.01 -11.65 -10.69
N LYS A 120 -5.27 -11.99 -10.48
CA LYS A 120 -6.14 -12.34 -11.60
C LYS A 120 -6.36 -11.15 -12.55
N ASP A 121 -6.15 -9.94 -12.08
CA ASP A 121 -6.27 -8.73 -12.89
C ASP A 121 -4.91 -8.15 -13.28
N TRP A 122 -3.84 -8.88 -13.02
CA TRP A 122 -2.48 -8.46 -13.31
C TRP A 122 -2.13 -8.83 -14.75
N PRO A 123 -1.94 -7.84 -15.63
CA PRO A 123 -1.72 -8.14 -17.07
C PRO A 123 -0.24 -8.28 -17.43
N TYR A 124 0.64 -8.30 -16.46
CA TYR A 124 2.08 -8.33 -16.70
C TYR A 124 2.64 -9.70 -16.35
N ASP A 125 3.98 -9.81 -16.32
CA ASP A 125 4.66 -11.09 -16.13
C ASP A 125 4.37 -11.73 -14.78
N VAL A 126 4.33 -13.05 -14.80
CA VAL A 126 4.20 -13.90 -13.62
C VAL A 126 5.26 -14.99 -13.75
N ILE A 127 5.93 -15.31 -12.66
CA ILE A 127 6.95 -16.36 -12.64
C ILE A 127 6.58 -17.43 -11.63
N THR A 128 7.26 -18.59 -11.72
CA THR A 128 7.05 -19.70 -10.77
C THR A 128 8.27 -19.99 -9.93
#